data_bc7c19222064a3c1db7fe4d70b2c761b
#
_entry.id   bc7c19222064a3c1db7fe4d70b2c761b
#
_cell.length_a   1.000
_cell.length_b   1.000
_cell.length_c   1.000
_cell.angle_alpha   90.00
_cell.angle_beta   90.00
_cell.angle_gamma   90.00
#
_symmetry.space_group_name_H-M   'P 1'
#
loop_
_entity.id
_entity.type
_entity.pdbx_description
1 polymer ?
#
loop_
_entity_poly.entity_id
_entity_poly.type
_entity_poly.pdbx_seq_one_letter_code
_entity_poly.pdbx_strand_id
1 'polypeptide(L)'
;MISEEAKRKTPPILHPLVHTHPITGKKALYLDSTTTIGIAGMDEASGSALLQEIYAFATQSEFVYRHHWQVGDALLWDNGFTMHRREPFDPTARRLMKRTTIFLSRERHIVPEGDLAAVA
;
A
#
# COMPACT_ATOMS: atom_id res chain seq x y z
N MET A 1 -2.90 5.65 15.36
CA MET A 1 -4.32 5.99 15.13
C MET A 1 -4.39 7.22 14.23
N ILE A 2 -5.21 7.17 13.20
CA ILE A 2 -5.46 8.32 12.32
C ILE A 2 -6.37 9.30 13.07
N SER A 3 -6.03 10.59 13.10
CA SER A 3 -6.83 11.60 13.80
C SER A 3 -8.19 11.81 13.13
N GLU A 4 -9.20 12.23 13.90
CA GLU A 4 -10.55 12.51 13.36
C GLU A 4 -10.53 13.63 12.30
N GLU A 5 -9.61 14.57 12.42
CA GLU A 5 -9.40 15.61 11.40
C GLU A 5 -8.85 15.03 10.09
N ALA A 6 -7.92 14.08 10.17
CA ALA A 6 -7.40 13.39 9.00
C ALA A 6 -8.47 12.53 8.32
N LYS A 7 -9.31 11.85 9.09
CA LYS A 7 -10.46 11.08 8.54
C LYS A 7 -11.48 11.97 7.82
N ARG A 8 -11.70 13.20 8.30
CA ARG A 8 -12.58 14.16 7.61
C ARG A 8 -12.00 14.68 6.31
N LYS A 9 -10.68 14.88 6.25
CA LYS A 9 -9.98 15.37 5.05
C LYS A 9 -9.79 14.26 3.99
N THR A 10 -9.62 13.02 4.44
CA THR A 10 -9.44 11.84 3.60
C THR A 10 -10.35 10.73 4.13
N PRO A 11 -11.63 10.71 3.70
CA PRO A 11 -12.56 9.67 4.12
C PRO A 11 -12.04 8.29 3.66
N PRO A 12 -12.36 7.23 4.40
CA PRO A 12 -12.03 5.87 3.99
C PRO A 12 -12.66 5.54 2.63
N ILE A 13 -11.90 4.84 1.81
CA ILE A 13 -12.33 4.38 0.48
C ILE A 13 -12.25 2.85 0.47
N LEU A 14 -13.24 2.23 -0.15
CA LEU A 14 -13.27 0.78 -0.32
C LEU A 14 -12.44 0.37 -1.53
N HIS A 15 -11.54 -0.57 -1.34
CA HIS A 15 -10.74 -1.19 -2.40
C HIS A 15 -10.83 -2.70 -2.33
N PRO A 16 -10.83 -3.42 -3.46
CA PRO A 16 -10.61 -4.85 -3.44
C PRO A 16 -9.26 -5.17 -2.80
N LEU A 17 -9.23 -6.15 -1.89
CA LEU A 17 -7.99 -6.59 -1.26
C LEU A 17 -7.05 -7.27 -2.26
N VAL A 18 -7.61 -7.90 -3.29
CA VAL A 18 -6.87 -8.52 -4.39
C VAL A 18 -7.16 -7.77 -5.68
N HIS A 19 -6.14 -7.14 -6.23
CA HIS A 19 -6.23 -6.43 -7.50
C HIS A 19 -5.68 -7.28 -8.65
N THR A 20 -6.25 -7.08 -9.83
CA THR A 20 -5.72 -7.65 -11.07
C THR A 20 -5.00 -6.55 -11.86
N HIS A 21 -3.74 -6.76 -12.17
CA HIS A 21 -2.94 -5.80 -12.93
C HIS A 21 -3.52 -5.63 -14.34
N PRO A 22 -3.87 -4.41 -14.76
CA PRO A 22 -4.62 -4.18 -16.00
C PRO A 22 -3.85 -4.56 -17.28
N ILE A 23 -2.52 -4.60 -17.23
CA ILE A 23 -1.68 -4.95 -18.39
C ILE A 23 -1.25 -6.42 -18.35
N THR A 24 -0.84 -6.92 -17.19
CA THR A 24 -0.24 -8.25 -17.08
C THR A 24 -1.22 -9.34 -16.69
N GLY A 25 -2.41 -8.99 -16.19
CA GLY A 25 -3.41 -9.92 -15.65
C GLY A 25 -3.00 -10.60 -14.34
N LYS A 26 -1.83 -10.31 -13.80
CA LYS A 26 -1.38 -10.88 -12.52
C LYS A 26 -2.15 -10.29 -11.36
N LYS A 27 -2.42 -11.12 -10.36
CA LYS A 27 -3.05 -10.69 -9.10
C LYS A 27 -2.01 -10.24 -8.09
N ALA A 28 -2.35 -9.20 -7.32
CA ALA A 28 -1.56 -8.71 -6.22
C ALA A 28 -2.45 -8.30 -5.06
N LEU A 29 -1.91 -8.35 -3.86
CA LEU A 29 -2.54 -7.79 -2.66
C LEU A 29 -2.43 -6.27 -2.69
N TYR A 30 -3.53 -5.59 -2.36
CA TYR A 30 -3.56 -4.14 -2.19
C TYR A 30 -3.85 -3.79 -0.74
N LEU A 31 -2.81 -3.67 0.03
CA LEU A 31 -2.90 -3.36 1.47
C LEU A 31 -1.66 -2.57 1.91
N ASP A 32 -1.81 -1.83 2.99
CA ASP A 32 -0.73 -1.06 3.62
C ASP A 32 -0.92 -1.05 5.14
N SER A 33 0.15 -1.26 5.91
CA SER A 33 0.08 -1.37 7.38
C SER A 33 -0.33 -0.08 8.08
N THR A 34 -0.26 1.06 7.39
CA THR A 34 -0.51 2.37 7.97
C THR A 34 -1.84 2.97 7.55
N THR A 35 -2.35 2.58 6.39
CA THR A 35 -3.56 3.17 5.80
C THR A 35 -4.73 2.21 5.69
N THR A 36 -4.51 0.89 5.69
CA THR A 36 -5.59 -0.09 5.71
C THR A 36 -6.21 -0.13 7.11
N ILE A 37 -7.49 0.22 7.19
CA ILE A 37 -8.20 0.37 8.47
C ILE A 37 -9.03 -0.85 8.87
N GLY A 38 -9.32 -1.75 7.93
CA GLY A 38 -10.12 -2.95 8.20
C GLY A 38 -10.55 -3.66 6.93
N ILE A 39 -11.38 -4.67 7.08
CA ILE A 39 -12.00 -5.43 5.99
C ILE A 39 -13.51 -5.25 6.09
N ALA A 40 -14.12 -4.75 5.03
CA ALA A 40 -15.56 -4.56 4.98
C ALA A 40 -16.31 -5.89 5.14
N GLY A 41 -17.37 -5.90 5.94
CA GLY A 41 -18.15 -7.10 6.23
C GLY A 41 -17.54 -8.02 7.30
N MET A 42 -16.43 -7.64 7.92
CA MET A 42 -15.85 -8.36 9.06
C MET A 42 -15.86 -7.48 10.32
N ASP A 43 -16.00 -8.12 11.48
CA ASP A 43 -15.78 -7.43 12.75
C ASP A 43 -14.30 -7.03 12.89
N GLU A 44 -14.03 -6.01 13.72
CA GLU A 44 -12.70 -5.41 13.86
C GLU A 44 -11.63 -6.43 14.27
N ALA A 45 -11.95 -7.33 15.19
CA ALA A 45 -10.99 -8.31 15.69
C ALA A 45 -10.60 -9.33 14.63
N SER A 46 -11.60 -9.90 13.95
CA SER A 46 -11.38 -10.88 12.87
C SER A 46 -10.69 -10.23 11.66
N GLY A 47 -11.11 -9.03 11.27
CA GLY A 47 -10.49 -8.29 10.17
C GLY A 47 -9.03 -7.93 10.45
N SER A 48 -8.74 -7.47 11.68
CA SER A 48 -7.37 -7.16 12.10
C SER A 48 -6.48 -8.41 12.12
N ALA A 49 -6.99 -9.53 12.65
CA ALA A 49 -6.23 -10.79 12.70
C ALA A 49 -5.88 -11.28 11.28
N LEU A 50 -6.84 -11.24 10.37
CA LEU A 50 -6.61 -11.64 8.98
C LEU A 50 -5.61 -10.72 8.27
N LEU A 51 -5.72 -9.41 8.46
CA LEU A 51 -4.76 -8.45 7.90
C LEU A 51 -3.34 -8.68 8.42
N GLN A 52 -3.18 -8.98 9.72
CA GLN A 52 -1.88 -9.30 10.29
C GLN A 52 -1.27 -10.58 9.70
N GLU A 53 -2.07 -11.62 9.52
CA GLU A 53 -1.63 -12.86 8.89
C GLU A 53 -1.17 -12.63 7.44
N ILE A 54 -1.97 -11.93 6.65
CA ILE A 54 -1.64 -11.58 5.26
C ILE A 54 -0.37 -10.74 5.21
N TYR A 55 -0.23 -9.79 6.14
CA TYR A 55 0.96 -8.93 6.23
C TYR A 55 2.21 -9.75 6.56
N ALA A 56 2.13 -10.62 7.56
CA ALA A 56 3.23 -11.48 7.96
C ALA A 56 3.67 -12.37 6.80
N PHE A 57 2.72 -12.91 6.04
CA PHE A 57 3.02 -13.70 4.86
C PHE A 57 3.68 -12.85 3.76
N ALA A 58 3.08 -11.72 3.38
CA ALA A 58 3.53 -10.89 2.27
C ALA A 58 4.90 -10.21 2.51
N THR A 59 5.33 -10.12 3.77
CA THR A 59 6.62 -9.52 4.15
C THR A 59 7.72 -10.52 4.47
N GLN A 60 7.52 -11.80 4.17
CA GLN A 60 8.57 -12.81 4.28
C GLN A 60 9.75 -12.45 3.38
N SER A 61 10.95 -12.83 3.80
CA SER A 61 12.20 -12.44 3.13
C SER A 61 12.27 -12.82 1.66
N GLU A 62 11.60 -13.92 1.28
CA GLU A 62 11.54 -14.40 -0.10
C GLU A 62 10.74 -13.47 -1.05
N PHE A 63 9.83 -12.65 -0.49
CA PHE A 63 9.04 -11.68 -1.25
C PHE A 63 9.59 -10.26 -1.17
N VAL A 64 10.67 -10.04 -0.43
CA VAL A 64 11.21 -8.70 -0.16
C VAL A 64 12.50 -8.47 -0.92
N TYR A 65 12.46 -7.53 -1.85
CA TYR A 65 13.68 -6.98 -2.44
C TYR A 65 14.22 -5.84 -1.58
N ARG A 66 15.49 -5.91 -1.17
CA ARG A 66 16.20 -4.84 -0.46
C ARG A 66 17.18 -4.16 -1.36
N HIS A 67 16.95 -2.89 -1.62
CA HIS A 67 17.84 -2.07 -2.44
C HIS A 67 18.91 -1.40 -1.57
N HIS A 68 20.17 -1.60 -1.93
CA HIS A 68 21.32 -0.92 -1.31
C HIS A 68 21.70 0.28 -2.18
N TRP A 69 21.25 1.46 -1.77
CA TRP A 69 21.39 2.68 -2.54
C TRP A 69 22.83 3.10 -2.75
N GLN A 70 23.18 3.43 -3.99
CA GLN A 70 24.40 4.10 -4.39
C GLN A 70 24.09 5.47 -5.01
N VAL A 71 25.09 6.35 -5.05
CA VAL A 71 24.93 7.65 -5.72
C VAL A 71 24.73 7.43 -7.21
N GLY A 72 23.67 8.01 -7.75
CA GLY A 72 23.28 7.85 -9.15
C GLY A 72 22.23 6.77 -9.41
N ASP A 73 21.85 5.97 -8.41
CA ASP A 73 20.80 4.98 -8.59
C ASP A 73 19.46 5.63 -8.86
N ALA A 74 18.70 5.02 -9.76
CA ALA A 74 17.29 5.28 -10.01
C ALA A 74 16.50 3.98 -9.84
N LEU A 75 15.47 4.01 -8.99
CA LEU A 75 14.59 2.89 -8.74
C LEU A 75 13.17 3.23 -9.17
N LEU A 76 12.58 2.39 -10.01
CA LEU A 76 11.20 2.48 -10.45
C LEU A 76 10.42 1.27 -9.93
N TRP A 77 9.24 1.51 -9.37
CA TRP A 77 8.34 0.44 -8.95
C TRP A 77 6.89 0.76 -9.28
N ASP A 78 6.08 -0.27 -9.44
CA ASP A 78 4.64 -0.13 -9.59
C ASP A 78 3.99 0.03 -8.22
N ASN A 79 3.55 1.23 -7.92
CA ASN A 79 2.99 1.57 -6.60
C ASN A 79 1.60 0.93 -6.34
N GLY A 80 0.91 0.49 -7.37
CA GLY A 80 -0.40 -0.19 -7.26
C GLY A 80 -0.27 -1.69 -6.97
N PHE A 81 0.91 -2.27 -7.23
CA PHE A 81 1.14 -3.73 -7.14
C PHE A 81 2.31 -4.11 -6.25
N THR A 82 2.98 -3.15 -5.63
CA THR A 82 4.07 -3.40 -4.69
C THR A 82 3.93 -2.52 -3.45
N MET A 83 4.25 -3.08 -2.31
CA MET A 83 4.47 -2.29 -1.10
C MET A 83 5.92 -1.85 -1.03
N HIS A 84 6.17 -0.71 -0.42
CA HIS A 84 7.53 -0.25 -0.18
C HIS A 84 7.67 0.36 1.22
N ARG A 85 8.82 0.16 1.80
CA ARG A 85 9.17 0.68 3.11
C ARG A 85 10.59 1.22 3.10
N ARG A 86 10.81 2.31 3.82
CA ARG A 86 12.15 2.79 4.11
C ARG A 86 12.68 2.07 5.35
N GLU A 87 13.87 1.49 5.26
CA GLU A 87 14.59 1.01 6.43
C GLU A 87 15.12 2.19 7.27
N PRO A 88 15.29 2.00 8.57
CA PRO A 88 15.97 2.96 9.43
C PRO A 88 17.36 3.30 8.88
N PHE A 89 17.77 4.54 9.02
CA PHE A 89 19.10 5.01 8.64
C PHE A 89 19.64 5.95 9.71
N ASP A 90 20.97 6.14 9.75
CA ASP A 90 21.62 7.06 10.67
C ASP A 90 21.10 8.49 10.42
N PRO A 91 20.45 9.15 11.40
CA PRO A 91 19.91 10.50 11.24
C PRO A 91 21.00 11.56 11.02
N THR A 92 22.27 11.26 11.34
CA THR A 92 23.40 12.15 11.10
C THR A 92 23.97 12.00 9.69
N ALA A 93 23.65 10.92 8.98
CA ALA A 93 24.11 10.69 7.63
C ALA A 93 23.44 11.65 6.64
N ARG A 94 24.25 12.23 5.76
CA ARG A 94 23.73 13.05 4.66
C ARG A 94 23.00 12.18 3.65
N ARG A 95 21.68 12.36 3.55
CA ARG A 95 20.85 11.61 2.61
C ARG A 95 19.98 12.57 1.81
N LEU A 96 20.17 12.61 0.49
CA LEU A 96 19.34 13.35 -0.43
C LEU A 96 18.69 12.38 -1.42
N MET A 97 17.37 12.28 -1.37
CA MET A 97 16.56 11.46 -2.27
C MET A 97 15.53 12.35 -2.96
N LYS A 98 15.33 12.12 -4.24
CA LYS A 98 14.24 12.74 -5.00
C LYS A 98 13.25 11.65 -5.40
N ARG A 99 11.96 11.96 -5.32
CA ARG A 99 10.89 11.05 -5.78
C ARG A 99 9.92 11.82 -6.65
N THR A 100 9.51 11.20 -7.72
CA THR A 100 8.36 11.63 -8.52
C THR A 100 7.35 10.51 -8.60
N THR A 101 6.08 10.85 -8.77
CA THR A 101 5.00 9.89 -9.00
C THR A 101 4.45 10.12 -10.39
N ILE A 102 4.38 9.06 -11.18
CA ILE A 102 3.78 9.08 -12.51
C ILE A 102 2.34 8.62 -12.34
N PHE A 103 1.39 9.47 -12.68
CA PHE A 103 -0.03 9.10 -12.72
C PHE A 103 -0.36 8.48 -14.06
N LEU A 104 -0.93 7.29 -14.02
CA LEU A 104 -1.38 6.60 -15.22
C LEU A 104 -2.78 7.09 -15.65
N SER A 105 -3.18 6.77 -16.85
CA SER A 105 -4.56 7.00 -17.31
C SER A 105 -5.56 6.15 -16.52
N ARG A 106 -6.83 6.55 -16.52
CA ARG A 106 -7.88 5.87 -15.76
C ARG A 106 -8.02 4.38 -16.10
N GLU A 107 -7.78 4.01 -17.35
CA GLU A 107 -7.83 2.61 -17.82
C GLU A 107 -6.67 1.75 -17.25
N ARG A 108 -5.64 2.39 -16.72
CA ARG A 108 -4.45 1.75 -16.14
C ARG A 108 -4.37 1.89 -14.63
N HIS A 109 -5.35 2.56 -14.03
CA HIS A 109 -5.47 2.68 -12.59
C HIS A 109 -6.40 1.62 -12.02
N ILE A 110 -6.13 1.23 -10.77
CA ILE A 110 -7.10 0.53 -9.95
C ILE A 110 -8.07 1.60 -9.43
N VAL A 111 -9.34 1.48 -9.82
CA VAL A 111 -10.39 2.41 -9.39
C VAL A 111 -11.03 1.86 -8.11
N PRO A 112 -11.21 2.66 -7.06
CA PRO A 112 -11.95 2.25 -5.86
C PRO A 112 -13.37 1.78 -6.21
N GLU A 113 -13.85 0.73 -5.57
CA GLU A 113 -15.16 0.11 -5.87
C GLU A 113 -16.36 0.77 -5.18
N GLY A 114 -16.20 1.90 -4.53
CA GLY A 114 -17.32 2.64 -3.97
C GLY A 114 -17.11 3.16 -2.55
N ASP A 115 -18.18 3.72 -2.00
CA ASP A 115 -18.21 4.32 -0.66
C ASP A 115 -18.42 3.25 0.41
N LEU A 116 -17.71 3.36 1.54
CA LEU A 116 -17.93 2.54 2.74
C LEU A 116 -19.38 2.63 3.25
N ALA A 117 -20.07 3.72 2.97
CA ALA A 117 -21.49 3.91 3.30
C ALA A 117 -22.43 2.94 2.58
N ALA A 118 -21.98 2.30 1.51
CA ALA A 118 -22.77 1.32 0.75
C ALA A 118 -22.64 -0.12 1.28
N VAL A 119 -21.81 -0.37 2.28
CA VAL A 119 -21.46 -1.72 2.79
C VAL A 119 -21.79 -1.86 4.28
N ALA A 120 -22.33 -0.82 4.92
CA ALA A 120 -22.74 -0.81 6.32
C ALA A 120 -24.19 -1.32 6.50
#